data_5a68b8735813c2e641992903ee5a48ae
#
_entry.id   5a68b8735813c2e641992903ee5a48ae
#
_cell.length_a   1.000
_cell.length_b   1.000
_cell.length_c   1.000
_cell.angle_alpha   90.00
_cell.angle_beta   90.00
_cell.angle_gamma   90.00
#
_symmetry.space_group_name_H-M   'P 1'
#
loop_
_entity.id
_entity.type
_entity.pdbx_description
1 polymer ?
#
loop_
_entity_poly.entity_id
_entity_poly.type
_entity_poly.pdbx_seq_one_letter_code
_entity_poly.pdbx_strand_id
1 'polypeptide(L)'
;ETYASFLQGMEETLQSGANQVFVHICQVYPNTELADKGYQERFGIRTVRIPLQETHASLRAGDVQEYEEIVVGTGAMPTEAWESALLISWIMQLLHGLRLGRHVLNYLAERHGHESTRFFSYIRAALFWGRIGANDVLAREVREFYKLTDAILDGQPRGCVVDGFGDIYWAPEEASFLRICERKEEFYEELYDICSRYLLICKRQYDDEEL
;
A
#
# COMPACT_ATOMS: atom_id res chain seq x y z
N GLU A 1 -14.64 -10.71 1.88
CA GLU A 1 -13.73 -10.34 0.79
C GLU A 1 -12.48 -11.19 0.86
N THR A 2 -11.97 -11.67 -0.28
CA THR A 2 -10.69 -12.37 -0.40
C THR A 2 -9.63 -11.43 -0.97
N TYR A 3 -8.35 -11.78 -0.84
CA TYR A 3 -7.28 -11.01 -1.49
C TYR A 3 -7.45 -10.89 -3.01
N ALA A 4 -7.89 -11.96 -3.66
CA ALA A 4 -8.14 -11.96 -5.11
C ALA A 4 -9.28 -11.01 -5.48
N SER A 5 -10.42 -11.04 -4.75
CA SER A 5 -11.55 -10.13 -5.02
C SER A 5 -11.20 -8.67 -4.68
N PHE A 6 -10.33 -8.44 -3.70
CA PHE A 6 -9.81 -7.11 -3.39
C PHE A 6 -8.99 -6.55 -4.56
N LEU A 7 -8.05 -7.33 -5.11
CA LEU A 7 -7.26 -6.91 -6.28
C LEU A 7 -8.13 -6.66 -7.52
N GLN A 8 -9.11 -7.52 -7.75
CA GLN A 8 -10.06 -7.34 -8.85
C GLN A 8 -10.86 -6.05 -8.71
N GLY A 9 -11.45 -5.79 -7.53
CA GLY A 9 -12.21 -4.56 -7.28
C GLY A 9 -11.36 -3.31 -7.38
N MET A 10 -10.09 -3.37 -6.95
CA MET A 10 -9.12 -2.28 -7.13
C MET A 10 -8.86 -2.03 -8.62
N GLU A 11 -8.60 -3.06 -9.42
CA GLU A 11 -8.36 -2.93 -10.86
C GLU A 11 -9.58 -2.35 -11.59
N GLU A 12 -10.77 -2.86 -11.31
CA GLU A 12 -12.03 -2.33 -11.90
C GLU A 12 -12.22 -0.85 -11.57
N THR A 13 -11.89 -0.45 -10.33
CA THR A 13 -11.95 0.96 -9.91
C THR A 13 -10.94 1.83 -10.68
N LEU A 14 -9.71 1.35 -10.86
CA LEU A 14 -8.69 2.07 -11.63
C LEU A 14 -9.07 2.18 -13.10
N GLN A 15 -9.59 1.12 -13.71
CA GLN A 15 -10.05 1.08 -15.10
C GLN A 15 -11.28 1.96 -15.35
N SER A 16 -12.11 2.22 -14.33
CA SER A 16 -13.24 3.15 -14.43
C SER A 16 -12.80 4.62 -14.65
N GLY A 17 -11.50 4.90 -14.57
CA GLY A 17 -10.94 6.23 -14.75
C GLY A 17 -10.98 7.08 -13.47
N ALA A 18 -11.14 6.46 -12.31
CA ALA A 18 -11.08 7.15 -11.03
C ALA A 18 -9.75 7.92 -10.89
N ASN A 19 -9.86 9.22 -10.64
CA ASN A 19 -8.66 10.07 -10.52
C ASN A 19 -7.88 9.81 -9.24
N GLN A 20 -8.58 9.42 -8.20
CA GLN A 20 -8.03 9.15 -6.88
C GLN A 20 -8.83 8.02 -6.22
N VAL A 21 -8.13 7.10 -5.60
CA VAL A 21 -8.70 5.96 -4.89
C VAL A 21 -8.04 5.92 -3.52
N PHE A 22 -8.86 5.93 -2.47
CA PHE A 22 -8.38 5.77 -1.10
C PHE A 22 -8.80 4.41 -0.57
N VAL A 23 -7.88 3.68 0.02
CA VAL A 23 -8.15 2.44 0.73
C VAL A 23 -7.93 2.70 2.22
N HIS A 24 -9.00 2.59 2.97
CA HIS A 24 -8.95 2.77 4.42
C HIS A 24 -8.91 1.43 5.14
N ILE A 25 -8.11 1.34 6.19
CA ILE A 25 -8.13 0.21 7.10
C ILE A 25 -9.50 0.20 7.81
N CYS A 26 -10.13 -0.96 7.86
CA CYS A 26 -11.43 -1.12 8.50
C CYS A 26 -11.32 -0.93 10.02
N GLN A 27 -12.02 0.06 10.55
CA GLN A 27 -12.08 0.36 11.99
C GLN A 27 -13.29 -0.32 12.64
N VAL A 28 -13.09 -0.78 13.85
CA VAL A 28 -14.14 -1.37 14.69
C VAL A 28 -14.66 -0.30 15.65
N TYR A 29 -15.85 0.20 15.37
CA TYR A 29 -16.49 1.18 16.26
C TYR A 29 -17.34 0.49 17.34
N PRO A 30 -17.32 0.97 18.59
CA PRO A 30 -18.20 0.49 19.66
C PRO A 30 -19.68 0.50 19.22
N ASN A 31 -20.45 -0.49 19.68
CA ASN A 31 -21.87 -0.64 19.38
C ASN A 31 -22.23 -0.93 17.92
N THR A 32 -21.28 -1.40 17.11
CA THR A 32 -21.54 -1.95 15.77
C THR A 32 -21.53 -3.48 15.81
N GLU A 33 -22.13 -4.13 14.79
CA GLU A 33 -22.04 -5.58 14.64
C GLU A 33 -20.58 -6.07 14.58
N LEU A 34 -19.69 -5.27 13.98
CA LEU A 34 -18.27 -5.57 13.86
C LEU A 34 -17.57 -5.64 15.24
N ALA A 35 -18.11 -4.97 16.26
CA ALA A 35 -17.61 -5.01 17.63
C ALA A 35 -18.19 -6.20 18.45
N ASP A 36 -19.24 -6.87 17.94
CA ASP A 36 -19.82 -8.03 18.60
C ASP A 36 -18.88 -9.23 18.54
N LYS A 37 -18.61 -9.86 19.69
CA LYS A 37 -17.65 -10.98 19.76
C LYS A 37 -18.14 -12.22 19.01
N GLY A 38 -19.45 -12.51 19.02
CA GLY A 38 -20.02 -13.63 18.29
C GLY A 38 -19.91 -13.40 16.76
N TYR A 39 -20.09 -12.14 16.34
CA TYR A 39 -19.88 -11.76 14.94
C TYR A 39 -18.41 -11.93 14.54
N GLN A 40 -17.47 -11.45 15.36
CA GLN A 40 -16.03 -11.58 15.10
C GLN A 40 -15.61 -13.06 15.01
N GLU A 41 -16.06 -13.90 15.96
CA GLU A 41 -15.80 -15.34 15.94
C GLU A 41 -16.35 -16.02 14.68
N ARG A 42 -17.61 -15.71 14.33
CA ARG A 42 -18.29 -16.27 13.14
C ARG A 42 -17.54 -16.01 11.84
N PHE A 43 -16.94 -14.83 11.69
CA PHE A 43 -16.25 -14.42 10.47
C PHE A 43 -14.72 -14.49 10.56
N GLY A 44 -14.19 -14.98 11.67
CA GLY A 44 -12.75 -15.10 11.93
C GLY A 44 -12.05 -13.75 11.89
N ILE A 45 -12.72 -12.69 12.39
CA ILE A 45 -12.19 -11.33 12.40
C ILE A 45 -11.12 -11.22 13.46
N ARG A 46 -9.94 -10.75 13.06
CA ARG A 46 -8.83 -10.42 13.95
C ARG A 46 -8.66 -8.91 13.98
N THR A 47 -8.47 -8.39 15.18
CA THR A 47 -8.30 -6.96 15.41
C THR A 47 -7.02 -6.67 16.17
N VAL A 48 -6.49 -5.47 15.97
CA VAL A 48 -5.39 -4.91 16.75
C VAL A 48 -5.80 -3.52 17.23
N ARG A 49 -5.43 -3.19 18.47
CA ARG A 49 -5.63 -1.87 19.03
C ARG A 49 -4.36 -1.05 18.85
N ILE A 50 -4.48 0.07 18.18
CA ILE A 50 -3.37 0.99 17.89
C ILE A 50 -3.64 2.38 18.45
N PRO A 51 -2.61 3.19 18.74
CA PRO A 51 -2.79 4.60 19.07
C PRO A 51 -3.49 5.34 17.94
N LEU A 52 -4.56 6.07 18.25
CA LEU A 52 -5.19 6.97 17.31
C LEU A 52 -4.32 8.22 17.17
N GLN A 53 -3.87 8.50 15.96
CA GLN A 53 -3.15 9.71 15.64
C GLN A 53 -3.76 10.35 14.41
N GLU A 54 -4.08 11.63 14.53
CA GLU A 54 -4.68 12.39 13.45
C GLU A 54 -3.61 12.74 12.41
N THR A 55 -3.85 12.33 11.16
CA THR A 55 -2.99 12.71 10.02
C THR A 55 -3.06 14.20 9.77
N HIS A 56 -1.95 14.80 9.36
CA HIS A 56 -1.77 16.23 9.13
C HIS A 56 -1.86 17.09 10.40
N ALA A 57 -1.82 16.47 11.57
CA ALA A 57 -1.76 17.15 12.85
C ALA A 57 -0.39 16.97 13.50
N SER A 58 -0.01 17.93 14.34
CA SER A 58 1.19 17.84 15.15
C SER A 58 0.93 16.97 16.38
N LEU A 59 1.87 16.11 16.71
CA LEU A 59 1.85 15.35 17.96
C LEU A 59 2.06 16.32 19.14
N ARG A 60 1.10 16.41 20.05
CA ARG A 60 1.18 17.29 21.23
C ARG A 60 1.60 16.49 22.45
N ALA A 61 2.67 16.90 23.08
CA ALA A 61 3.04 16.34 24.37
C ALA A 61 1.98 16.68 25.43
N GLY A 62 1.47 15.66 26.13
CA GLY A 62 0.51 15.84 27.21
C GLY A 62 -0.96 15.65 26.83
N ASP A 63 -1.28 15.42 25.55
CA ASP A 63 -2.63 15.03 25.15
C ASP A 63 -2.95 13.62 25.66
N VAL A 64 -4.25 13.38 25.92
CA VAL A 64 -4.72 12.04 26.31
C VAL A 64 -4.63 11.14 25.07
N GLN A 65 -3.86 10.05 25.18
CA GLN A 65 -3.74 9.10 24.09
C GLN A 65 -5.06 8.33 23.90
N GLU A 66 -5.69 8.54 22.76
CA GLU A 66 -6.81 7.75 22.28
C GLU A 66 -6.34 6.55 21.47
N TYR A 67 -7.21 5.57 21.32
CA TYR A 67 -6.91 4.33 20.60
C TYR A 67 -8.04 3.98 19.65
N GLU A 68 -7.68 3.41 18.51
CA GLU A 68 -8.62 2.78 17.59
C GLU A 68 -8.38 1.26 17.54
N GLU A 69 -9.44 0.52 17.29
CA GLU A 69 -9.37 -0.92 17.00
C GLU A 69 -9.57 -1.12 15.50
N ILE A 70 -8.64 -1.80 14.86
CA ILE A 70 -8.63 -2.01 13.41
C ILE A 70 -8.68 -3.51 13.09
N VAL A 71 -9.31 -3.86 11.96
CA VAL A 71 -9.32 -5.23 11.45
C VAL A 71 -8.01 -5.50 10.70
N VAL A 72 -7.32 -6.57 11.09
CA VAL A 72 -6.05 -7.01 10.48
C VAL A 72 -6.14 -8.41 9.87
N GLY A 73 -7.35 -8.94 9.73
CA GLY A 73 -7.60 -10.20 9.06
C GLY A 73 -9.02 -10.70 9.30
N THR A 74 -9.46 -11.60 8.43
CA THR A 74 -10.75 -12.30 8.52
C THR A 74 -10.56 -13.74 8.08
N GLY A 75 -11.59 -14.59 8.25
CA GLY A 75 -11.55 -15.96 7.77
C GLY A 75 -11.37 -16.08 6.24
N ALA A 76 -11.81 -15.07 5.47
CA ALA A 76 -11.66 -15.04 4.01
C ALA A 76 -10.39 -14.29 3.56
N MET A 77 -9.82 -13.45 4.40
CA MET A 77 -8.57 -12.70 4.16
C MET A 77 -7.69 -12.84 5.41
N PRO A 78 -6.88 -13.90 5.53
CA PRO A 78 -5.94 -14.07 6.63
C PRO A 78 -4.97 -12.89 6.75
N THR A 79 -4.31 -12.73 7.91
CA THR A 79 -3.46 -11.58 8.20
C THR A 79 -2.38 -11.36 7.13
N GLU A 80 -1.74 -12.41 6.64
CA GLU A 80 -0.71 -12.32 5.60
C GLU A 80 -1.26 -11.79 4.25
N ALA A 81 -2.53 -12.11 3.96
CA ALA A 81 -3.23 -11.58 2.79
C ALA A 81 -3.64 -10.12 3.00
N TRP A 82 -4.07 -9.76 4.22
CA TRP A 82 -4.34 -8.39 4.63
C TRP A 82 -3.09 -7.50 4.54
N GLU A 83 -1.94 -7.96 5.04
CA GLU A 83 -0.65 -7.27 4.89
C GLU A 83 -0.34 -6.99 3.41
N SER A 84 -0.51 -8.01 2.57
CA SER A 84 -0.29 -7.87 1.13
C SER A 84 -1.24 -6.87 0.49
N ALA A 85 -2.51 -6.85 0.89
CA ALA A 85 -3.52 -5.90 0.42
C ALA A 85 -3.16 -4.47 0.85
N LEU A 86 -2.75 -4.29 2.11
CA LEU A 86 -2.34 -2.98 2.65
C LEU A 86 -1.11 -2.42 1.91
N LEU A 87 -0.09 -3.24 1.71
CA LEU A 87 1.12 -2.84 0.98
C LEU A 87 0.80 -2.42 -0.46
N ILE A 88 -0.05 -3.18 -1.16
CA ILE A 88 -0.47 -2.82 -2.53
C ILE A 88 -1.30 -1.54 -2.52
N SER A 89 -2.14 -1.31 -1.51
CA SER A 89 -2.90 -0.08 -1.36
C SER A 89 -2.00 1.15 -1.24
N TRP A 90 -0.94 1.07 -0.44
CA TRP A 90 0.03 2.17 -0.31
C TRP A 90 0.83 2.40 -1.60
N ILE A 91 1.26 1.32 -2.28
CA ILE A 91 1.92 1.43 -3.59
C ILE A 91 0.97 2.07 -4.62
N MET A 92 -0.30 1.65 -4.66
CA MET A 92 -1.32 2.25 -5.52
C MET A 92 -1.52 3.74 -5.20
N GLN A 93 -1.69 4.08 -3.92
CA GLN A 93 -1.84 5.48 -3.49
C GLN A 93 -0.64 6.32 -3.93
N LEU A 94 0.58 5.83 -3.73
CA LEU A 94 1.82 6.51 -4.10
C LEU A 94 1.91 6.73 -5.62
N LEU A 95 1.70 5.68 -6.41
CA LEU A 95 1.92 5.74 -7.86
C LEU A 95 0.73 6.30 -8.64
N HIS A 96 -0.50 5.95 -8.24
CA HIS A 96 -1.72 6.40 -8.91
C HIS A 96 -2.32 7.64 -8.24
N GLY A 97 -2.65 7.58 -6.94
CA GLY A 97 -3.33 8.65 -6.21
C GLY A 97 -2.50 9.92 -6.12
N LEU A 98 -1.24 9.82 -5.68
CA LEU A 98 -0.27 10.92 -5.61
C LEU A 98 0.47 11.16 -6.95
N ARG A 99 0.13 10.40 -7.98
CA ARG A 99 0.53 10.56 -9.39
C ARG A 99 2.02 10.39 -9.72
N LEU A 100 2.83 9.85 -8.83
CA LEU A 100 4.26 9.63 -9.11
C LEU A 100 4.50 8.64 -10.26
N GLY A 101 3.62 7.65 -10.44
CA GLY A 101 3.72 6.63 -11.49
C GLY A 101 2.61 6.66 -12.54
N ARG A 102 1.68 7.63 -12.52
CA ARG A 102 0.46 7.59 -13.32
C ARG A 102 0.72 7.47 -14.83
N HIS A 103 1.74 8.16 -15.34
CA HIS A 103 2.09 8.05 -16.77
C HIS A 103 2.61 6.66 -17.13
N VAL A 104 3.35 6.02 -16.24
CA VAL A 104 3.81 4.62 -16.41
C VAL A 104 2.63 3.65 -16.39
N LEU A 105 1.70 3.81 -15.47
CA LEU A 105 0.48 2.98 -15.39
C LEU A 105 -0.36 3.11 -16.65
N ASN A 106 -0.61 4.34 -17.12
CA ASN A 106 -1.34 4.57 -18.37
C ASN A 106 -0.60 3.96 -19.57
N TYR A 107 0.71 4.11 -19.65
CA TYR A 107 1.52 3.51 -20.72
C TYR A 107 1.40 1.97 -20.72
N LEU A 108 1.50 1.33 -19.54
CA LEU A 108 1.35 -0.12 -19.40
C LEU A 108 -0.05 -0.60 -19.81
N ALA A 109 -1.10 0.12 -19.40
CA ALA A 109 -2.47 -0.21 -19.74
C ALA A 109 -2.78 0.00 -21.24
N GLU A 110 -2.47 1.19 -21.77
CA GLU A 110 -2.87 1.57 -23.13
C GLU A 110 -2.02 0.90 -24.23
N ARG A 111 -0.73 0.67 -23.97
CA ARG A 111 0.20 0.14 -24.97
C ARG A 111 0.45 -1.35 -24.85
N HIS A 112 0.29 -1.90 -23.66
CA HIS A 112 0.60 -3.29 -23.38
C HIS A 112 -0.58 -4.09 -22.82
N GLY A 113 -1.72 -3.46 -22.53
CA GLY A 113 -2.89 -4.14 -21.97
C GLY A 113 -2.66 -4.69 -20.55
N HIS A 114 -1.67 -4.19 -19.83
CA HIS A 114 -1.36 -4.69 -18.50
C HIS A 114 -2.22 -4.04 -17.41
N GLU A 115 -2.69 -4.86 -16.49
CA GLU A 115 -3.39 -4.41 -15.30
C GLU A 115 -2.44 -3.70 -14.32
N SER A 116 -2.90 -2.60 -13.74
CA SER A 116 -2.14 -1.82 -12.76
C SER A 116 -1.84 -2.62 -11.50
N THR A 117 -2.80 -3.42 -11.02
CA THR A 117 -2.64 -4.26 -9.83
C THR A 117 -1.60 -5.36 -10.02
N ARG A 118 -1.44 -5.88 -11.25
CA ARG A 118 -0.36 -6.80 -11.59
C ARG A 118 1.00 -6.15 -11.50
N PHE A 119 1.12 -4.91 -11.96
CA PHE A 119 2.36 -4.14 -11.83
C PHE A 119 2.68 -3.79 -10.38
N PHE A 120 1.70 -3.40 -9.56
CA PHE A 120 1.91 -3.17 -8.12
C PHE A 120 2.37 -4.45 -7.40
N SER A 121 1.77 -5.59 -7.74
CA SER A 121 2.18 -6.89 -7.20
C SER A 121 3.62 -7.25 -7.58
N TYR A 122 4.01 -6.93 -8.81
CA TYR A 122 5.38 -7.08 -9.27
C TYR A 122 6.36 -6.18 -8.49
N ILE A 123 6.03 -4.89 -8.33
CA ILE A 123 6.83 -3.95 -7.52
C ILE A 123 7.02 -4.50 -6.11
N ARG A 124 5.94 -4.89 -5.44
CA ARG A 124 5.98 -5.46 -4.08
C ARG A 124 6.93 -6.65 -4.00
N ALA A 125 6.78 -7.62 -4.90
CA ALA A 125 7.60 -8.82 -4.89
C ALA A 125 9.07 -8.56 -5.26
N ALA A 126 9.31 -7.77 -6.31
CA ALA A 126 10.64 -7.50 -6.82
C ALA A 126 11.49 -6.69 -5.84
N LEU A 127 10.90 -5.72 -5.15
CA LEU A 127 11.61 -4.87 -4.21
C LEU A 127 11.82 -5.54 -2.85
N PHE A 128 10.92 -6.42 -2.42
CA PHE A 128 11.13 -7.24 -1.23
C PHE A 128 12.38 -8.12 -1.36
N TRP A 129 12.60 -8.73 -2.53
CA TRP A 129 13.73 -9.63 -2.77
C TRP A 129 15.04 -8.93 -3.15
N GLY A 130 15.09 -7.59 -3.09
CA GLY A 130 16.30 -6.81 -3.38
C GLY A 130 16.80 -6.92 -4.82
N ARG A 131 15.91 -7.16 -5.79
CA ARG A 131 16.29 -7.51 -7.18
C ARG A 131 16.40 -6.33 -8.14
N ILE A 132 16.11 -5.10 -7.72
CA ILE A 132 16.02 -3.96 -8.65
C ILE A 132 16.73 -2.72 -8.11
N GLY A 133 17.56 -2.14 -8.97
CA GLY A 133 18.02 -0.75 -8.93
C GLY A 133 19.27 -0.46 -8.11
N ALA A 134 20.11 0.42 -8.66
CA ALA A 134 21.28 0.98 -7.96
C ALA A 134 20.88 2.13 -7.01
N ASN A 135 19.76 2.82 -7.30
CA ASN A 135 19.36 4.04 -6.60
C ASN A 135 18.49 3.81 -5.37
N ASP A 136 17.78 2.70 -5.28
CA ASP A 136 17.09 2.20 -4.08
C ASP A 136 16.14 3.23 -3.41
N VAL A 137 15.47 4.08 -4.20
CA VAL A 137 14.53 5.08 -3.69
C VAL A 137 13.17 4.45 -3.40
N LEU A 138 12.52 3.91 -4.44
CA LEU A 138 11.22 3.23 -4.30
C LEU A 138 11.35 1.95 -3.48
N ALA A 139 12.45 1.20 -3.66
CA ALA A 139 12.71 0.00 -2.89
C ALA A 139 12.83 0.29 -1.39
N ARG A 140 13.43 1.40 -1.00
CA ARG A 140 13.48 1.83 0.40
C ARG A 140 12.09 2.12 0.94
N GLU A 141 11.26 2.86 0.20
CA GLU A 141 9.90 3.18 0.64
C GLU A 141 9.02 1.93 0.77
N VAL A 142 9.13 0.99 -0.15
CA VAL A 142 8.42 -0.30 -0.03
C VAL A 142 8.87 -1.07 1.22
N ARG A 143 10.16 -1.07 1.55
CA ARG A 143 10.64 -1.67 2.81
C ARG A 143 10.13 -0.95 4.05
N GLU A 144 10.00 0.38 4.01
CA GLU A 144 9.37 1.14 5.10
C GLU A 144 7.87 0.77 5.24
N PHE A 145 7.16 0.53 4.14
CA PHE A 145 5.79 0.02 4.20
C PHE A 145 5.70 -1.34 4.91
N TYR A 146 6.62 -2.27 4.63
CA TYR A 146 6.68 -3.55 5.35
C TYR A 146 6.90 -3.35 6.84
N LYS A 147 7.88 -2.52 7.23
CA LYS A 147 8.14 -2.21 8.65
C LYS A 147 6.93 -1.59 9.35
N LEU A 148 6.22 -0.69 8.66
CA LEU A 148 5.00 -0.09 9.20
C LEU A 148 3.87 -1.12 9.36
N THR A 149 3.73 -2.05 8.43
CA THR A 149 2.76 -3.13 8.54
C THR A 149 3.05 -4.01 9.76
N ASP A 150 4.30 -4.44 9.94
CA ASP A 150 4.74 -5.19 11.13
C ASP A 150 4.47 -4.38 12.42
N ALA A 151 4.80 -3.09 12.42
CA ALA A 151 4.57 -2.20 13.56
C ALA A 151 3.08 -2.06 13.90
N ILE A 152 2.20 -1.96 12.90
CA ILE A 152 0.74 -1.93 13.10
C ILE A 152 0.27 -3.23 13.76
N LEU A 153 0.76 -4.38 13.33
CA LEU A 153 0.42 -5.68 13.93
C LEU A 153 0.90 -5.79 15.38
N ASP A 154 1.99 -5.11 15.72
CA ASP A 154 2.52 -4.97 17.08
C ASP A 154 1.84 -3.85 17.91
N GLY A 155 0.75 -3.29 17.40
CA GLY A 155 -0.03 -2.26 18.12
C GLY A 155 0.58 -0.85 18.07
N GLN A 156 1.46 -0.58 17.11
CA GLN A 156 2.05 0.76 16.92
C GLN A 156 1.20 1.62 15.96
N PRO A 157 1.40 2.95 15.95
CA PRO A 157 0.69 3.86 15.05
C PRO A 157 0.87 3.50 13.57
N ARG A 158 -0.12 3.84 12.73
CA ARG A 158 -0.17 3.50 11.31
C ARG A 158 0.50 4.50 10.35
N GLY A 159 1.11 5.55 10.86
CA GLY A 159 1.80 6.58 10.07
C GLY A 159 3.10 7.00 10.75
N CYS A 160 3.69 8.08 10.32
CA CYS A 160 4.97 8.54 10.85
C CYS A 160 5.16 10.07 10.72
N VAL A 161 6.12 10.58 11.48
CA VAL A 161 6.70 11.91 11.27
C VAL A 161 7.85 11.79 10.28
N VAL A 162 8.02 12.78 9.40
CA VAL A 162 9.09 12.82 8.39
C VAL A 162 10.06 13.93 8.76
N ASP A 163 11.33 13.59 8.92
CA ASP A 163 12.40 14.54 9.21
C ASP A 163 12.44 15.67 8.17
N GLY A 164 12.57 16.90 8.64
CA GLY A 164 12.59 18.09 7.78
C GLY A 164 11.19 18.66 7.42
N PHE A 165 10.11 17.94 7.72
CA PHE A 165 8.72 18.36 7.43
C PHE A 165 7.92 18.72 8.69
N GLY A 166 8.59 19.08 9.78
CA GLY A 166 7.99 19.45 11.06
C GLY A 166 7.48 18.24 11.84
N ASP A 167 6.78 18.52 12.95
CA ASP A 167 6.21 17.50 13.84
C ASP A 167 4.83 17.02 13.37
N ILE A 168 4.63 16.97 12.06
CA ILE A 168 3.36 16.58 11.43
C ILE A 168 3.35 15.08 11.23
N TYR A 169 2.23 14.45 11.60
CA TYR A 169 1.99 13.03 11.39
C TYR A 169 1.40 12.80 9.99
N TRP A 170 2.08 11.96 9.19
CA TRP A 170 1.75 11.69 7.81
C TRP A 170 1.25 10.25 7.63
N ALA A 171 0.33 10.06 6.68
CA ALA A 171 0.03 8.73 6.17
C ALA A 171 1.26 8.11 5.47
N PRO A 172 1.40 6.78 5.42
CA PRO A 172 2.60 6.13 4.91
C PRO A 172 2.97 6.54 3.48
N GLU A 173 1.98 6.58 2.57
CA GLU A 173 2.17 6.97 1.18
C GLU A 173 2.53 8.44 1.01
N GLU A 174 1.98 9.31 1.85
CA GLU A 174 2.30 10.75 1.84
C GLU A 174 3.71 10.99 2.38
N ALA A 175 4.09 10.31 3.45
CA ALA A 175 5.46 10.35 3.98
C ALA A 175 6.47 9.88 2.93
N SER A 176 6.15 8.81 2.20
CA SER A 176 6.96 8.33 1.08
C SER A 176 7.03 9.34 -0.06
N PHE A 177 5.90 9.97 -0.40
CA PHE A 177 5.87 11.02 -1.41
C PHE A 177 6.83 12.18 -1.06
N LEU A 178 6.81 12.65 0.18
CA LEU A 178 7.70 13.74 0.63
C LEU A 178 9.18 13.36 0.48
N ARG A 179 9.57 12.16 0.94
CA ARG A 179 10.95 11.67 0.81
C ARG A 179 11.38 11.43 -0.64
N ILE A 180 10.48 10.96 -1.48
CA ILE A 180 10.75 10.76 -2.92
C ILE A 180 10.94 12.10 -3.63
N CYS A 181 10.18 13.13 -3.28
CA CYS A 181 10.31 14.46 -3.89
C CYS A 181 11.70 15.06 -3.74
N GLU A 182 12.43 14.72 -2.68
CA GLU A 182 13.83 15.15 -2.47
C GLU A 182 14.82 14.42 -3.40
N ARG A 183 14.42 13.27 -3.96
CA ARG A 183 15.23 12.40 -4.82
C ARG A 183 14.48 11.96 -6.09
N LYS A 184 13.73 12.88 -6.69
CA LYS A 184 12.78 12.56 -7.77
C LYS A 184 13.45 12.02 -9.02
N GLU A 185 14.63 12.52 -9.40
CA GLU A 185 15.36 12.06 -10.58
C GLU A 185 15.74 10.58 -10.43
N GLU A 186 16.33 10.22 -9.30
CA GLU A 186 16.72 8.84 -8.97
C GLU A 186 15.51 7.91 -8.89
N PHE A 187 14.39 8.41 -8.34
CA PHE A 187 13.13 7.67 -8.31
C PHE A 187 12.64 7.33 -9.71
N TYR A 188 12.65 8.29 -10.64
CA TYR A 188 12.18 8.03 -12.00
C TYR A 188 13.12 7.13 -12.79
N GLU A 189 14.43 7.20 -12.58
CA GLU A 189 15.40 6.24 -13.14
C GLU A 189 15.09 4.81 -12.64
N GLU A 190 14.87 4.64 -11.32
CA GLU A 190 14.52 3.35 -10.74
C GLU A 190 13.16 2.83 -11.26
N LEU A 191 12.13 3.70 -11.33
CA LEU A 191 10.81 3.33 -11.85
C LEU A 191 10.88 2.90 -13.33
N TYR A 192 11.71 3.56 -14.13
CA TYR A 192 11.97 3.18 -15.52
C TYR A 192 12.59 1.78 -15.60
N ASP A 193 13.59 1.50 -14.78
CA ASP A 193 14.24 0.18 -14.73
C ASP A 193 13.26 -0.92 -14.31
N ILE A 194 12.43 -0.64 -13.30
CA ILE A 194 11.38 -1.54 -12.82
C ILE A 194 10.39 -1.85 -13.95
N CYS A 195 9.89 -0.82 -14.63
CA CYS A 195 8.94 -0.95 -15.74
C CYS A 195 9.54 -1.75 -16.89
N SER A 196 10.78 -1.46 -17.27
CA SER A 196 11.50 -2.15 -18.36
C SER A 196 11.67 -3.64 -18.06
N ARG A 197 12.03 -4.00 -16.84
CA ARG A 197 12.17 -5.40 -16.40
C ARG A 197 10.83 -6.12 -16.34
N TYR A 198 9.78 -5.43 -15.87
CA TYR A 198 8.43 -5.97 -15.86
C TYR A 198 7.97 -6.36 -17.27
N LEU A 199 8.14 -5.46 -18.23
CA LEU A 199 7.78 -5.70 -19.64
C LEU A 199 8.58 -6.87 -20.25
N LEU A 200 9.87 -7.01 -19.92
CA LEU A 200 10.69 -8.14 -20.39
C LEU A 200 10.21 -9.47 -19.83
N ILE A 201 9.75 -9.51 -18.56
CA ILE A 201 9.20 -10.71 -17.94
C ILE A 201 7.87 -11.07 -18.59
N CYS A 202 6.98 -10.09 -18.77
CA CYS A 202 5.70 -10.31 -19.42
C CYS A 202 5.86 -10.83 -20.85
N LYS A 203 6.79 -10.27 -21.63
CA LYS A 203 7.06 -10.75 -22.99
C LYS A 203 7.49 -12.22 -23.01
N ARG A 204 8.38 -12.63 -22.13
CA ARG A 204 8.83 -14.05 -22.03
C ARG A 204 7.69 -14.99 -21.69
N GLN A 205 6.75 -14.59 -20.83
CA GLN A 205 5.58 -15.41 -20.50
C GLN A 205 4.68 -15.66 -21.71
N TYR A 206 4.47 -14.65 -22.59
CA TYR A 206 3.71 -14.81 -23.82
C TYR A 206 4.42 -15.72 -24.83
N ASP A 207 5.74 -15.60 -24.99
CA ASP A 207 6.52 -16.44 -25.89
C ASP A 207 6.52 -17.92 -25.46
N ASP A 208 6.42 -18.21 -24.14
CA ASP A 208 6.34 -19.56 -23.59
C ASP A 208 4.92 -20.18 -23.64
N GLU A 209 3.87 -19.39 -23.73
CA GLU A 209 2.47 -19.86 -23.87
C GLU A 209 2.06 -20.12 -25.33
N GLU A 210 2.83 -19.65 -26.33
CA GLU A 210 2.63 -19.91 -27.76
C GLU A 210 3.37 -21.18 -28.26
N LEU A 211 4.13 -21.88 -27.40
CA LEU A 211 4.83 -23.14 -27.70
C LEU A 211 4.09 -24.35 -27.12
#